data_b30a28b2ba4d2da713aa1b47f1cd29e5
#
_entry.id   b30a28b2ba4d2da713aa1b47f1cd29e5
#
_cell.length_a   1.000
_cell.length_b   1.000
_cell.length_c   1.000
_cell.angle_alpha   90.00
_cell.angle_beta   90.00
_cell.angle_gamma   90.00
#
_symmetry.space_group_name_H-M   'P 1'
#
loop_
_entity.id
_entity.type
_entity.pdbx_description
1 polymer ?
#
loop_
_entity_poly.entity_id
_entity_poly.type
_entity_poly.pdbx_seq_one_letter_code
_entity_poly.pdbx_strand_id
1 'polypeptide(L)'
;MLVDTSVWVDHFRRRNLTLIGLLESGEVWTHPFVVGELACGNLANRGRILSSLTDLPHVPAATHEEVFGFLDTRRLMGRGLGWIDMHLLASSTMAKVPLWSVDKRLAEAARELGVHFQS
;
A
#
# COMPACT_ATOMS: atom_id res chain seq x y z
N MET A 1 2.81 4.99 7.88
CA MET A 1 1.76 4.14 7.27
C MET A 1 2.15 3.71 5.88
N LEU A 2 1.69 2.57 5.46
CA LEU A 2 1.88 2.09 4.10
C LEU A 2 0.73 2.62 3.23
N VAL A 3 1.08 3.28 2.13
CA VAL A 3 0.12 3.90 1.21
C VAL A 3 -0.03 3.02 -0.03
N ASP A 4 -1.24 2.53 -0.27
CA ASP A 4 -1.57 1.71 -1.44
C ASP A 4 -1.50 2.51 -2.73
N THR A 5 -1.27 1.83 -3.83
CA THR A 5 -1.25 2.40 -5.19
C THR A 5 -2.49 3.24 -5.48
N SER A 6 -3.66 2.80 -5.04
CA SER A 6 -4.92 3.52 -5.27
C SER A 6 -4.91 4.96 -4.74
N VAL A 7 -4.28 5.18 -3.58
CA VAL A 7 -4.15 6.50 -2.98
C VAL A 7 -3.21 7.38 -3.80
N TRP A 8 -2.09 6.81 -4.25
CA TRP A 8 -1.14 7.52 -5.10
C TRP A 8 -1.77 7.95 -6.43
N VAL A 9 -2.52 7.04 -7.07
CA VAL A 9 -3.22 7.34 -8.31
C VAL A 9 -4.24 8.47 -8.11
N ASP A 10 -4.99 8.42 -7.02
CA ASP A 10 -5.93 9.48 -6.66
C ASP A 10 -5.19 10.82 -6.49
N HIS A 11 -4.07 10.81 -5.78
CA HIS A 11 -3.24 12.00 -5.56
C HIS A 11 -2.73 12.61 -6.87
N PHE A 12 -2.28 11.79 -7.81
CA PHE A 12 -1.78 12.27 -9.09
C PHE A 12 -2.90 12.88 -9.96
N ARG A 13 -4.14 12.48 -9.72
CA ARG A 13 -5.31 13.03 -10.46
C ARG A 13 -5.83 14.31 -9.83
N ARG A 14 -5.93 14.37 -8.52
CA ARG A 14 -6.62 15.50 -7.86
C ARG A 14 -6.00 15.93 -6.54
N ARG A 15 -4.73 15.72 -6.38
CA ARG A 15 -3.98 16.22 -5.25
C ARG A 15 -4.63 15.92 -3.89
N ASN A 16 -4.14 14.91 -3.23
CA ASN A 16 -4.65 14.48 -1.91
C ASN A 16 -3.92 15.24 -0.80
N LEU A 17 -4.62 16.15 -0.14
CA LEU A 17 -4.04 16.99 0.90
C LEU A 17 -3.63 16.21 2.14
N THR A 18 -4.37 15.16 2.49
CA THR A 18 -4.01 14.30 3.61
C THR A 18 -2.67 13.61 3.35
N LEU A 19 -2.50 13.08 2.14
CA LEU A 19 -1.24 12.45 1.75
C LEU A 19 -0.07 13.44 1.80
N ILE A 20 -0.27 14.65 1.31
CA ILE A 20 0.76 15.69 1.34
C ILE A 20 1.19 15.97 2.77
N GLY A 21 0.25 16.14 3.69
CA GLY A 21 0.56 16.38 5.10
C GLY A 21 1.34 15.24 5.73
N LEU A 22 0.98 14.00 5.40
CA LEU A 22 1.69 12.82 5.91
C LEU A 22 3.11 12.70 5.34
N LEU A 23 3.27 13.05 4.06
CA LEU A 23 4.60 13.10 3.44
C LEU A 23 5.49 14.14 4.11
N GLU A 24 4.95 15.32 4.39
CA GLU A 24 5.68 16.39 5.06
C GLU A 24 6.10 16.01 6.48
N SER A 25 5.29 15.22 7.18
CA SER A 25 5.61 14.76 8.54
C SER A 25 6.39 13.45 8.58
N GLY A 26 6.80 12.92 7.44
CA GLY A 26 7.64 11.72 7.37
C GLY A 26 6.94 10.43 7.75
N GLU A 27 5.61 10.37 7.63
CA GLU A 27 4.82 9.21 8.06
C GLU A 27 4.45 8.25 6.95
N VAL A 28 4.89 8.50 5.72
CA VAL A 28 4.53 7.68 4.55
C VAL A 28 5.60 6.63 4.29
N TRP A 29 5.18 5.39 4.23
CA TRP A 29 6.01 4.24 3.89
C TRP A 29 5.55 3.65 2.58
N THR A 30 6.44 2.98 1.88
CA THR A 30 6.13 2.32 0.61
C THR A 30 6.52 0.84 0.65
N HIS A 31 6.21 0.15 -0.44
CA HIS A 31 6.48 -1.26 -0.65
C HIS A 31 6.97 -1.42 -2.09
N PRO A 32 7.91 -2.32 -2.39
CA PRO A 32 8.40 -2.51 -3.76
C PRO A 32 7.29 -2.75 -4.78
N PHE A 33 6.20 -3.42 -4.41
CA PHE A 33 5.09 -3.69 -5.32
C PHE A 33 4.26 -2.43 -5.61
N VAL A 34 4.17 -1.50 -4.66
CA VAL A 34 3.52 -0.20 -4.92
C VAL A 34 4.33 0.59 -5.93
N VAL A 35 5.64 0.67 -5.73
CA VAL A 35 6.55 1.34 -6.68
C VAL A 35 6.46 0.66 -8.05
N GLY A 36 6.46 -0.66 -8.08
CA GLY A 36 6.34 -1.43 -9.32
C GLY A 36 5.03 -1.19 -10.05
N GLU A 37 3.91 -1.18 -9.35
CA GLU A 37 2.60 -0.88 -9.97
C GLU A 37 2.57 0.52 -10.57
N LEU A 38 3.08 1.50 -9.85
CA LEU A 38 3.14 2.88 -10.35
C LEU A 38 4.08 3.00 -11.55
N ALA A 39 5.16 2.22 -11.56
CA ALA A 39 6.09 2.19 -12.69
C ALA A 39 5.46 1.64 -13.97
N CYS A 40 4.46 0.77 -13.84
CA CYS A 40 3.72 0.22 -14.99
C CYS A 40 2.73 1.23 -15.58
N GLY A 41 2.40 2.29 -14.86
CA GLY A 41 1.48 3.31 -15.31
C GLY A 41 2.15 4.37 -16.16
N ASN A 42 1.33 5.28 -16.67
CA ASN A 42 1.79 6.39 -17.51
C ASN A 42 1.82 7.67 -16.67
N LEU A 43 2.90 7.88 -15.95
CA LEU A 43 3.07 9.01 -15.05
C LEU A 43 3.76 10.19 -15.74
N ALA A 44 3.22 11.40 -15.53
CA ALA A 44 3.96 12.63 -15.84
C ALA A 44 5.17 12.71 -14.91
N ASN A 45 6.32 13.11 -15.44
CA ASN A 45 7.57 13.17 -14.67
C ASN A 45 7.94 11.82 -14.00
N ARG A 46 7.71 10.74 -14.72
CA ARG A 46 7.82 9.38 -14.21
C ARG A 46 9.13 9.09 -13.47
N GLY A 47 10.27 9.41 -14.08
CA GLY A 47 11.57 9.13 -13.48
C GLY A 47 11.76 9.83 -12.13
N ARG A 48 11.34 11.07 -12.04
CA ARG A 48 11.43 11.88 -10.82
C ARG A 48 10.52 11.33 -9.71
N ILE A 49 9.29 10.98 -10.09
CA ILE A 49 8.31 10.42 -9.13
C ILE A 49 8.79 9.08 -8.61
N LEU A 50 9.22 8.17 -9.48
CA LEU A 50 9.71 6.86 -9.07
C LEU A 50 10.95 6.95 -8.19
N SER A 51 11.86 7.86 -8.48
CA SER A 51 13.03 8.11 -7.64
C SER A 51 12.63 8.56 -6.25
N SER A 52 11.70 9.50 -6.15
CA SER A 52 11.20 10.01 -4.87
C SER A 52 10.49 8.93 -4.07
N LEU A 53 9.69 8.08 -4.72
CA LEU A 53 9.00 6.97 -4.06
C LEU A 53 9.98 5.93 -3.54
N THR A 54 11.02 5.63 -4.30
CA THR A 54 12.05 4.68 -3.90
C THR A 54 12.81 5.17 -2.67
N ASP A 55 12.94 6.48 -2.50
CA ASP A 55 13.62 7.09 -1.36
C ASP A 55 12.78 7.12 -0.07
N LEU A 56 11.48 6.83 -0.15
CA LEU A 56 10.64 6.72 1.05
C LEU A 56 11.04 5.50 1.89
N PRO A 57 10.77 5.53 3.21
CA PRO A 57 10.95 4.34 4.02
C PRO A 57 10.12 3.20 3.47
N HIS A 58 10.70 2.00 3.44
CA HIS A 58 10.04 0.79 2.97
C HIS A 58 9.57 -0.03 4.16
N VAL A 59 8.31 -0.49 4.12
CA VAL A 59 7.85 -1.47 5.09
C VAL A 59 8.63 -2.78 4.86
N PRO A 60 9.02 -3.50 5.92
CA PRO A 60 9.62 -4.83 5.72
C PRO A 60 8.65 -5.70 4.91
N ALA A 61 9.08 -6.10 3.71
CA ALA A 61 8.22 -6.86 2.80
C ALA A 61 8.12 -8.32 3.25
N ALA A 62 6.88 -8.82 3.35
CA ALA A 62 6.66 -10.24 3.58
C ALA A 62 7.14 -11.04 2.37
N THR A 63 7.66 -12.23 2.59
CA THR A 63 8.04 -13.14 1.50
C THR A 63 6.78 -13.75 0.88
N HIS A 64 6.92 -14.33 -0.33
CA HIS A 64 5.80 -15.03 -0.96
C HIS A 64 5.27 -16.17 -0.07
N GLU A 65 6.15 -16.91 0.59
CA GLU A 65 5.75 -17.97 1.51
C GLU A 65 4.94 -17.43 2.69
N GLU A 66 5.41 -16.33 3.28
CA GLU A 66 4.71 -15.68 4.38
C GLU A 66 3.34 -15.18 3.94
N VAL A 67 3.22 -14.65 2.74
CA VAL A 67 1.94 -14.18 2.20
C VAL A 67 0.99 -15.34 1.98
N PHE A 68 1.46 -16.48 1.44
CA PHE A 68 0.61 -17.68 1.30
C PHE A 68 0.09 -18.16 2.66
N GLY A 69 0.96 -18.24 3.65
CA GLY A 69 0.56 -18.65 5.01
C GLY A 69 -0.43 -17.67 5.63
N PHE A 70 -0.22 -16.39 5.43
CA PHE A 70 -1.11 -15.33 5.90
C PHE A 70 -2.49 -15.45 5.24
N LEU A 71 -2.52 -15.60 3.92
CA LEU A 71 -3.74 -15.77 3.14
C LEU A 71 -4.57 -16.96 3.66
N ASP A 72 -3.92 -18.10 3.87
CA ASP A 72 -4.58 -19.31 4.34
C ASP A 72 -5.08 -19.16 5.79
N THR A 73 -4.24 -18.68 6.67
CA THR A 73 -4.56 -18.52 8.09
C THR A 73 -5.71 -17.55 8.31
N ARG A 74 -5.71 -16.45 7.56
CA ARG A 74 -6.73 -15.40 7.69
C ARG A 74 -7.94 -15.61 6.78
N ARG A 75 -7.92 -16.67 5.94
CA ARG A 75 -9.02 -17.04 5.04
C ARG A 75 -9.45 -15.87 4.14
N LEU A 76 -8.48 -15.28 3.47
CA LEU A 76 -8.73 -14.10 2.63
C LEU A 76 -9.02 -14.44 1.16
N MET A 77 -9.05 -15.74 0.81
CA MET A 77 -9.33 -16.18 -0.55
C MET A 77 -10.78 -15.88 -0.96
N GLY A 78 -10.99 -15.67 -2.24
CA GLY A 78 -12.33 -15.49 -2.81
C GLY A 78 -12.98 -14.13 -2.52
N ARG A 79 -12.21 -13.15 -2.04
CA ARG A 79 -12.75 -11.85 -1.65
C ARG A 79 -12.49 -10.75 -2.68
N GLY A 80 -12.02 -11.11 -3.85
CA GLY A 80 -11.70 -10.13 -4.89
C GLY A 80 -10.42 -9.36 -4.64
N LEU A 81 -9.57 -9.84 -3.73
CA LEU A 81 -8.25 -9.26 -3.45
C LEU A 81 -7.21 -9.93 -4.35
N GLY A 82 -6.34 -9.12 -4.97
CA GLY A 82 -5.26 -9.62 -5.79
C GLY A 82 -4.02 -9.98 -4.99
N TRP A 83 -3.05 -10.58 -5.65
CA TRP A 83 -1.79 -11.00 -5.01
C TRP A 83 -1.02 -9.84 -4.39
N ILE A 84 -0.98 -8.70 -5.07
CA ILE A 84 -0.32 -7.50 -4.54
C ILE A 84 -1.04 -7.01 -3.29
N ASP A 85 -2.37 -6.99 -3.30
CA ASP A 85 -3.16 -6.63 -2.11
C ASP A 85 -2.79 -7.50 -0.92
N MET A 86 -2.64 -8.81 -1.15
CA MET A 86 -2.26 -9.76 -0.10
C MET A 86 -0.87 -9.45 0.45
N HIS A 87 0.07 -9.09 -0.41
CA HIS A 87 1.42 -8.68 0.03
C HIS A 87 1.36 -7.44 0.91
N LEU A 88 0.55 -6.46 0.54
CA LEU A 88 0.41 -5.23 1.33
C LEU A 88 -0.24 -5.49 2.68
N LEU A 89 -1.31 -6.30 2.70
CA LEU A 89 -1.98 -6.68 3.95
C LEU A 89 -1.06 -7.45 4.88
N ALA A 90 -0.34 -8.45 4.36
CA ALA A 90 0.58 -9.25 5.14
C ALA A 90 1.71 -8.39 5.70
N SER A 91 2.33 -7.57 4.87
CA SER A 91 3.44 -6.70 5.27
C SER A 91 3.01 -5.69 6.33
N SER A 92 1.85 -5.07 6.16
CA SER A 92 1.29 -4.13 7.15
C SER A 92 0.98 -4.83 8.47
N THR A 93 0.37 -6.01 8.42
CA THR A 93 0.00 -6.76 9.62
C THR A 93 1.24 -7.21 10.39
N MET A 94 2.23 -7.75 9.70
CA MET A 94 3.47 -8.22 10.33
C MET A 94 4.29 -7.08 10.92
N ALA A 95 4.36 -5.95 10.25
CA ALA A 95 5.10 -4.78 10.71
C ALA A 95 4.30 -3.91 11.67
N LYS A 96 3.00 -4.17 11.85
CA LYS A 96 2.08 -3.35 12.64
C LYS A 96 2.05 -1.90 12.16
N VAL A 97 2.05 -1.72 10.86
CA VAL A 97 1.98 -0.42 10.19
C VAL A 97 0.60 -0.29 9.55
N PRO A 98 -0.14 0.81 9.78
CA PRO A 98 -1.44 0.98 9.14
C PRO A 98 -1.33 1.00 7.62
N LEU A 99 -2.34 0.46 6.95
CA LEU A 99 -2.47 0.45 5.49
C LEU A 99 -3.58 1.42 5.09
N TRP A 100 -3.26 2.33 4.18
CA TRP A 100 -4.23 3.27 3.62
C TRP A 100 -4.53 2.93 2.17
N SER A 101 -5.79 2.65 1.88
CA SER A 101 -6.29 2.37 0.54
C SER A 101 -7.63 3.06 0.34
N VAL A 102 -7.91 3.48 -0.90
CA VAL A 102 -9.25 3.96 -1.30
C VAL A 102 -10.00 2.86 -2.06
N ASP A 103 -9.38 1.72 -2.29
CA ASP A 103 -10.07 0.53 -2.81
C ASP A 103 -10.89 -0.08 -1.68
N LYS A 104 -12.19 -0.21 -1.90
CA LYS A 104 -13.13 -0.66 -0.85
C LYS A 104 -12.81 -2.04 -0.31
N ARG A 105 -12.47 -2.98 -1.18
CA ARG A 105 -12.19 -4.38 -0.78
C ARG A 105 -10.93 -4.46 0.07
N LEU A 106 -9.88 -3.76 -0.35
CA LEU A 106 -8.62 -3.74 0.39
C LEU A 106 -8.78 -3.00 1.72
N ALA A 107 -9.44 -1.86 1.73
CA ALA A 107 -9.70 -1.09 2.95
C ALA A 107 -10.53 -1.89 3.95
N GLU A 108 -11.53 -2.64 3.49
CA GLU A 108 -12.36 -3.48 4.34
C GLU A 108 -11.55 -4.62 4.97
N ALA A 109 -10.73 -5.29 4.18
CA ALA A 109 -9.85 -6.34 4.70
C ALA A 109 -8.86 -5.78 5.72
N ALA A 110 -8.28 -4.61 5.46
CA ALA A 110 -7.38 -3.94 6.40
C ALA A 110 -8.09 -3.60 7.71
N ARG A 111 -9.35 -3.16 7.64
CA ARG A 111 -10.15 -2.87 8.82
C ARG A 111 -10.39 -4.11 9.66
N GLU A 112 -10.76 -5.22 9.03
CA GLU A 112 -10.97 -6.49 9.72
C GLU A 112 -9.69 -6.98 10.41
N LEU A 113 -8.54 -6.72 9.81
CA LEU A 113 -7.25 -7.11 10.36
C LEU A 113 -6.69 -6.10 11.40
N GLY A 114 -7.39 -5.01 11.61
CA GLY A 114 -6.97 -4.00 12.57
C GLY A 114 -5.80 -3.13 12.10
N VAL A 115 -5.56 -3.05 10.80
CA VAL A 115 -4.45 -2.25 10.22
C VAL A 115 -4.93 -1.15 9.29
N HIS A 116 -6.21 -0.82 9.32
CA HIS A 116 -6.76 0.21 8.47
C HIS A 116 -6.39 1.62 8.96
N PHE A 117 -5.91 2.46 8.05
CA PHE A 117 -5.73 3.88 8.31
C PHE A 117 -7.01 4.63 7.92
N GLN A 118 -7.53 5.44 8.85
CA GLN A 118 -8.63 6.34 8.58
C GLN A 118 -8.09 7.73 8.27
N SER A 119 -8.29 8.14 7.03
CA SER A 119 -7.92 9.47 6.60
C SER A 119 -8.90 10.54 7.11
#